data_59306161951c8e0db83ceb0570bc39c9
#
_entry.id   59306161951c8e0db83ceb0570bc39c9
#
_cell.length_a   1.000
_cell.length_b   1.000
_cell.length_c   1.000
_cell.angle_alpha   90.00
_cell.angle_beta   90.00
_cell.angle_gamma   90.00
#
_symmetry.space_group_name_H-M   'P 1'
#
loop_
_entity.id
_entity.type
_entity.pdbx_description
1 polymer ?
#
loop_
_entity_poly.entity_id
_entity_poly.type
_entity_poly.pdbx_seq_one_letter_code
_entity_poly.pdbx_strand_id
1 'polypeptide(L)'
;MDFVQNLRAKAKAAGKTIVLCEGEDKRVVEAASVVVKEGIAKIILLGNEAEIKKFGFDMTGVQIVDPTTDENVDKYAELLYKAREGKVNKKTGLPEYADVAAAKEYLLKFANNTGKIEGKDKKDNTMYGALMLKAGVADGFVSGACHSTANTLRPGLQVIKTTPGVTTVSSCFIMVAPDCGNKYLKEGVSVFGDCAINIDPTEEQLADIAIASADTARKIAGLEPKVAMLSFSTKGSGADPKNGDTVGKVQRATALAKERAPELALDGEFQFDAAIAPEVGELKAPGSAVAGHANTFIFPNINAGNIGYKIAARMGGWKAIGPVCQGFAKPLNDLSRGCNVDEIVDTVAVTALQA
;
A
#
# COMPACT_ATOMS: atom_id res chain seq x y z
N MET A 1 -8.76 -14.71 19.34
CA MET A 1 -7.93 -13.47 19.23
C MET A 1 -8.43 -12.75 18.00
N ASP A 2 -8.79 -11.50 18.11
CA ASP A 2 -9.23 -10.69 16.97
C ASP A 2 -8.13 -10.63 15.90
N PHE A 3 -8.53 -10.53 14.61
CA PHE A 3 -7.59 -10.47 13.48
C PHE A 3 -6.50 -9.42 13.69
N VAL A 4 -6.88 -8.21 14.13
CA VAL A 4 -5.94 -7.10 14.34
C VAL A 4 -4.94 -7.40 15.45
N GLN A 5 -5.39 -8.00 16.55
CA GLN A 5 -4.49 -8.42 17.63
C GLN A 5 -3.50 -9.49 17.16
N ASN A 6 -3.95 -10.44 16.33
CA ASN A 6 -3.08 -11.46 15.75
C ASN A 6 -2.07 -10.85 14.77
N LEU A 7 -2.51 -9.90 13.92
CA LEU A 7 -1.64 -9.15 13.01
C LEU A 7 -0.51 -8.44 13.77
N ARG A 8 -0.86 -7.68 14.82
CA ARG A 8 0.11 -6.96 15.67
C ARG A 8 1.06 -7.92 16.41
N ALA A 9 0.54 -9.05 16.90
CA ALA A 9 1.36 -10.07 17.58
C ALA A 9 2.38 -10.72 16.61
N LYS A 10 1.99 -11.02 15.37
CA LYS A 10 2.90 -11.52 14.35
C LYS A 10 3.96 -10.48 13.98
N ALA A 11 3.58 -9.20 13.82
CA ALA A 11 4.51 -8.11 13.56
C ALA A 11 5.54 -7.95 14.68
N LYS A 12 5.12 -8.02 15.94
CA LYS A 12 6.01 -8.04 17.10
C LYS A 12 7.03 -9.18 17.04
N ALA A 13 6.60 -10.38 16.67
CA ALA A 13 7.50 -11.53 16.54
C ALA A 13 8.51 -11.36 15.38
N ALA A 14 8.16 -10.60 14.32
CA ALA A 14 9.04 -10.32 13.21
C ALA A 14 10.21 -9.37 13.57
N GLY A 15 10.07 -8.53 14.61
CA GLY A 15 11.15 -7.72 15.18
C GLY A 15 11.76 -6.68 14.24
N LYS A 16 11.00 -6.19 13.28
CA LYS A 16 11.45 -5.32 12.19
C LYS A 16 11.58 -3.86 12.59
N THR A 17 12.34 -3.10 11.80
CA THR A 17 12.55 -1.65 11.94
C THR A 17 11.81 -0.92 10.83
N ILE A 18 10.88 -0.03 11.19
CA ILE A 18 10.07 0.74 10.23
C ILE A 18 10.41 2.21 10.34
N VAL A 19 10.64 2.87 9.20
CA VAL A 19 10.83 4.32 9.13
C VAL A 19 9.49 5.02 8.88
N LEU A 20 9.19 6.02 9.72
CA LEU A 20 8.06 6.94 9.61
C LEU A 20 8.59 8.31 9.20
N CYS A 21 8.07 8.89 8.12
CA CYS A 21 8.68 10.07 7.50
C CYS A 21 8.11 11.42 7.96
N GLU A 22 7.05 11.44 8.76
CA GLU A 22 6.23 12.63 9.02
C GLU A 22 6.20 12.97 10.53
N GLY A 23 7.36 13.25 11.11
CA GLY A 23 7.50 13.65 12.52
C GLY A 23 6.84 15.01 12.86
N GLU A 24 6.38 15.76 11.86
CA GLU A 24 5.58 16.96 12.02
C GLU A 24 4.09 16.68 12.21
N ASP A 25 3.61 15.47 11.98
CA ASP A 25 2.21 15.09 12.18
C ASP A 25 2.01 14.44 13.54
N LYS A 26 1.14 15.06 14.36
CA LYS A 26 0.82 14.59 15.71
C LYS A 26 0.38 13.13 15.74
N ARG A 27 -0.41 12.67 14.75
CA ARG A 27 -0.92 11.29 14.66
C ARG A 27 0.20 10.29 14.42
N VAL A 28 1.18 10.65 13.59
CA VAL A 28 2.35 9.81 13.30
C VAL A 28 3.25 9.70 14.53
N VAL A 29 3.47 10.80 15.25
CA VAL A 29 4.25 10.81 16.50
C VAL A 29 3.57 9.98 17.58
N GLU A 30 2.25 10.10 17.75
CA GLU A 30 1.48 9.27 18.68
C GLU A 30 1.54 7.78 18.30
N ALA A 31 1.36 7.47 17.02
CA ALA A 31 1.46 6.10 16.53
C ALA A 31 2.87 5.50 16.77
N ALA A 32 3.92 6.28 16.56
CA ALA A 32 5.31 5.84 16.86
C ALA A 32 5.47 5.44 18.34
N SER A 33 4.94 6.25 19.27
CA SER A 33 4.91 5.94 20.70
C SER A 33 4.16 4.64 21.00
N VAL A 34 2.96 4.48 20.43
CA VAL A 34 2.12 3.27 20.62
C VAL A 34 2.84 2.03 20.10
N VAL A 35 3.38 2.08 18.87
CA VAL A 35 4.07 0.95 18.23
C VAL A 35 5.23 0.45 19.09
N VAL A 36 6.05 1.35 19.60
CA VAL A 36 7.22 0.98 20.42
C VAL A 36 6.77 0.48 21.79
N LYS A 37 5.81 1.14 22.43
CA LYS A 37 5.24 0.71 23.73
C LYS A 37 4.63 -0.69 23.67
N GLU A 38 3.90 -1.03 22.61
CA GLU A 38 3.33 -2.36 22.40
C GLU A 38 4.37 -3.37 21.87
N GLY A 39 5.54 -2.89 21.43
CA GLY A 39 6.61 -3.70 20.87
C GLY A 39 6.30 -4.28 19.49
N ILE A 40 5.42 -3.64 18.72
CA ILE A 40 4.99 -4.10 17.38
C ILE A 40 6.15 -4.05 16.39
N ALA A 41 6.94 -2.97 16.42
CA ALA A 41 8.13 -2.79 15.61
C ALA A 41 9.11 -1.82 16.29
N LYS A 42 10.36 -1.79 15.85
CA LYS A 42 11.30 -0.69 16.13
C LYS A 42 10.96 0.46 15.19
N ILE A 43 11.01 1.69 15.68
CA ILE A 43 10.66 2.87 14.89
C ILE A 43 11.85 3.82 14.73
N ILE A 44 12.09 4.24 13.49
CA ILE A 44 12.86 5.42 13.15
C ILE A 44 11.86 6.50 12.72
N LEU A 45 11.80 7.61 13.44
CA LEU A 45 10.91 8.74 13.15
C LEU A 45 11.73 9.90 12.58
N LEU A 46 11.44 10.32 11.36
CA LEU A 46 12.13 11.43 10.71
C LEU A 46 11.53 12.77 11.09
N GLY A 47 12.38 13.68 11.58
CA GLY A 47 11.96 15.04 11.93
C GLY A 47 12.83 15.65 13.02
N ASN A 48 12.56 16.93 13.32
CA ASN A 48 13.29 17.65 14.36
C ASN A 48 12.83 17.20 15.75
N GLU A 49 13.76 16.76 16.57
CA GLU A 49 13.48 16.20 17.91
C GLU A 49 12.75 17.18 18.84
N ALA A 50 13.13 18.47 18.78
CA ALA A 50 12.49 19.48 19.63
C ALA A 50 11.04 19.75 19.22
N GLU A 51 10.73 19.66 17.92
CA GLU A 51 9.34 19.78 17.40
C GLU A 51 8.51 18.55 17.77
N ILE A 52 9.06 17.36 17.62
CA ILE A 52 8.40 16.10 17.98
C ILE A 52 8.05 16.07 19.47
N LYS A 53 8.98 16.45 20.34
CA LYS A 53 8.75 16.48 21.79
C LYS A 53 7.64 17.45 22.24
N LYS A 54 7.34 18.49 21.45
CA LYS A 54 6.24 19.43 21.76
C LYS A 54 4.86 18.77 21.74
N PHE A 55 4.69 17.63 21.06
CA PHE A 55 3.43 16.89 21.07
C PHE A 55 3.14 16.19 22.41
N GLY A 56 4.16 16.02 23.27
CA GLY A 56 4.00 15.49 24.63
C GLY A 56 3.82 14.00 24.77
N PHE A 57 4.08 13.23 23.72
CA PHE A 57 4.08 11.75 23.77
C PHE A 57 5.40 11.21 24.31
N ASP A 58 5.36 10.01 24.91
CA ASP A 58 6.56 9.29 25.34
C ASP A 58 7.30 8.71 24.12
N MET A 59 8.49 9.24 23.85
CA MET A 59 9.35 8.80 22.73
C MET A 59 10.44 7.80 23.17
N THR A 60 10.34 7.24 24.38
CA THR A 60 11.31 6.25 24.86
C THR A 60 11.32 5.03 23.93
N GLY A 61 12.50 4.73 23.38
CA GLY A 61 12.70 3.63 22.42
C GLY A 61 12.38 3.99 20.95
N VAL A 62 11.89 5.19 20.65
CA VAL A 62 11.80 5.71 19.28
C VAL A 62 13.13 6.35 18.91
N GLN A 63 13.74 5.90 17.80
CA GLN A 63 14.91 6.56 17.23
C GLN A 63 14.46 7.76 16.40
N ILE A 64 14.78 8.98 16.86
CA ILE A 64 14.50 10.19 16.10
C ILE A 64 15.73 10.54 15.26
N VAL A 65 15.52 10.81 13.97
CA VAL A 65 16.56 11.23 13.02
C VAL A 65 16.11 12.53 12.35
N ASP A 66 16.87 13.59 12.55
CA ASP A 66 16.69 14.85 11.83
C ASP A 66 17.57 14.84 10.57
N PRO A 67 16.96 14.77 9.35
CA PRO A 67 17.74 14.74 8.11
C PRO A 67 18.65 15.94 7.91
N THR A 68 18.40 17.06 8.60
CA THR A 68 19.20 18.29 8.47
C THR A 68 20.53 18.22 9.23
N THR A 69 20.62 17.32 10.19
CA THR A 69 21.80 17.16 11.06
C THR A 69 22.35 15.73 11.09
N ASP A 70 21.72 14.78 10.36
CA ASP A 70 22.17 13.40 10.31
C ASP A 70 23.53 13.29 9.62
N GLU A 71 24.49 12.65 10.29
CA GLU A 71 25.84 12.38 9.77
C GLU A 71 25.84 11.52 8.49
N ASN A 72 24.76 10.78 8.23
CA ASN A 72 24.62 9.90 7.06
C ASN A 72 24.07 10.62 5.81
N VAL A 73 23.79 11.92 5.87
CA VAL A 73 23.20 12.65 4.74
C VAL A 73 24.04 12.53 3.46
N ASP A 74 25.36 12.53 3.57
CA ASP A 74 26.26 12.39 2.41
C ASP A 74 26.14 11.00 1.77
N LYS A 75 26.08 9.95 2.57
CA LYS A 75 25.83 8.58 2.10
C LYS A 75 24.50 8.45 1.36
N TYR A 76 23.45 9.09 1.87
CA TYR A 76 22.12 9.06 1.21
C TYR A 76 22.11 9.92 -0.06
N ALA A 77 22.85 11.03 -0.11
CA ALA A 77 23.03 11.82 -1.32
C ALA A 77 23.75 11.03 -2.43
N GLU A 78 24.79 10.28 -2.10
CA GLU A 78 25.48 9.38 -3.02
C GLU A 78 24.55 8.29 -3.55
N LEU A 79 23.75 7.65 -2.66
CA LEU A 79 22.76 6.64 -3.06
C LEU A 79 21.69 7.20 -3.98
N LEU A 80 21.22 8.42 -3.71
CA LEU A 80 20.25 9.11 -4.55
C LEU A 80 20.83 9.43 -5.93
N TYR A 81 22.02 10.04 -5.96
CA TYR A 81 22.71 10.37 -7.21
C TYR A 81 22.89 9.11 -8.07
N LYS A 82 23.45 8.04 -7.50
CA LYS A 82 23.67 6.76 -8.18
C LYS A 82 22.37 6.12 -8.67
N ALA A 83 21.30 6.18 -7.88
CA ALA A 83 20.01 5.61 -8.26
C ALA A 83 19.34 6.37 -9.43
N ARG A 84 19.69 7.64 -9.61
CA ARG A 84 19.14 8.54 -10.62
C ARG A 84 20.15 8.91 -11.72
N GLU A 85 21.33 8.32 -11.72
CA GLU A 85 22.36 8.54 -12.74
C GLU A 85 21.80 8.30 -14.15
N GLY A 86 22.10 9.21 -15.07
CA GLY A 86 21.59 9.17 -16.44
C GLY A 86 20.10 9.52 -16.62
N LYS A 87 19.38 9.84 -15.53
CA LYS A 87 18.00 10.33 -15.63
C LYS A 87 17.96 11.83 -15.90
N VAL A 88 17.08 12.22 -16.81
CA VAL A 88 16.92 13.61 -17.28
C VAL A 88 15.59 14.16 -16.76
N ASN A 89 15.61 15.37 -16.27
CA ASN A 89 14.40 16.12 -15.92
C ASN A 89 13.68 16.49 -17.22
N LYS A 90 12.47 15.96 -17.41
CA LYS A 90 11.68 16.13 -18.64
C LYS A 90 11.32 17.60 -18.97
N LYS A 91 11.34 18.49 -17.96
CA LYS A 91 11.00 19.92 -18.16
C LYS A 91 12.20 20.75 -18.61
N THR A 92 13.40 20.41 -18.12
CA THR A 92 14.62 21.20 -18.37
C THR A 92 15.54 20.56 -19.39
N GLY A 93 15.41 19.26 -19.67
CA GLY A 93 16.34 18.51 -20.52
C GLY A 93 17.72 18.26 -19.87
N LEU A 94 17.94 18.71 -18.64
CA LEU A 94 19.19 18.55 -17.90
C LEU A 94 19.18 17.28 -17.04
N PRO A 95 20.34 16.75 -16.61
CA PRO A 95 20.40 15.69 -15.61
C PRO A 95 19.54 16.03 -14.39
N GLU A 96 18.89 15.02 -13.79
CA GLU A 96 18.03 15.23 -12.63
C GLU A 96 18.84 15.75 -11.44
N TYR A 97 20.06 15.23 -11.26
CA TYR A 97 21.09 15.76 -10.36
C TYR A 97 22.40 15.89 -11.17
N ALA A 98 23.06 17.04 -11.07
CA ALA A 98 24.33 17.27 -11.76
C ALA A 98 25.47 16.44 -11.13
N ASP A 99 25.43 16.32 -9.81
CA ASP A 99 26.41 15.62 -8.98
C ASP A 99 25.81 15.23 -7.62
N VAL A 100 26.61 14.66 -6.74
CA VAL A 100 26.23 14.28 -5.38
C VAL A 100 25.85 15.51 -4.54
N ALA A 101 26.51 16.65 -4.75
CA ALA A 101 26.18 17.88 -4.00
C ALA A 101 24.77 18.38 -4.33
N ALA A 102 24.36 18.32 -5.60
CA ALA A 102 23.01 18.65 -6.02
C ALA A 102 21.95 17.67 -5.43
N ALA A 103 22.29 16.39 -5.32
CA ALA A 103 21.44 15.41 -4.66
C ALA A 103 21.31 15.69 -3.14
N LYS A 104 22.40 16.08 -2.48
CA LYS A 104 22.39 16.51 -1.07
C LYS A 104 21.56 17.76 -0.86
N GLU A 105 21.73 18.77 -1.72
CA GLU A 105 20.93 19.99 -1.67
C GLU A 105 19.42 19.68 -1.80
N TYR A 106 19.06 18.78 -2.72
CA TYR A 106 17.67 18.33 -2.85
C TYR A 106 17.13 17.74 -1.55
N LEU A 107 17.85 16.83 -0.89
CA LEU A 107 17.42 16.22 0.38
C LEU A 107 17.23 17.28 1.47
N LEU A 108 18.22 18.16 1.65
CA LEU A 108 18.20 19.19 2.68
C LEU A 108 17.14 20.26 2.42
N LYS A 109 16.89 20.61 1.16
CA LYS A 109 15.87 21.59 0.77
C LYS A 109 14.48 21.20 1.28
N PHE A 110 14.12 19.93 1.12
CA PHE A 110 12.81 19.45 1.57
C PHE A 110 12.77 19.22 3.08
N ALA A 111 13.84 18.73 3.69
CA ALA A 111 13.94 18.57 5.13
C ALA A 111 13.84 19.93 5.86
N ASN A 112 14.43 20.99 5.29
CA ASN A 112 14.40 22.36 5.82
C ASN A 112 13.13 23.16 5.49
N ASN A 113 12.14 22.55 4.84
CA ASN A 113 10.91 23.24 4.43
C ASN A 113 11.13 24.41 3.46
N THR A 114 12.19 24.36 2.65
CA THR A 114 12.48 25.37 1.61
C THR A 114 12.07 24.91 0.22
N GLY A 115 11.59 23.67 0.10
CA GLY A 115 11.03 23.08 -1.11
C GLY A 115 9.51 23.26 -1.18
N LYS A 116 8.96 23.26 -2.41
CA LYS A 116 7.51 23.32 -2.63
C LYS A 116 6.97 21.96 -3.03
N ILE A 117 5.95 21.50 -2.29
CA ILE A 117 5.17 20.32 -2.64
C ILE A 117 3.74 20.78 -2.91
N GLU A 118 3.19 20.43 -4.08
CA GLU A 118 1.86 20.85 -4.51
C GLU A 118 1.65 22.40 -4.41
N GLY A 119 2.74 23.15 -4.70
CA GLY A 119 2.74 24.61 -4.67
C GLY A 119 2.84 25.24 -3.28
N LYS A 120 2.92 24.46 -2.22
CA LYS A 120 3.06 24.92 -0.82
C LYS A 120 4.44 24.57 -0.27
N ASP A 121 4.99 25.45 0.55
CA ASP A 121 6.18 25.12 1.34
C ASP A 121 5.80 24.06 2.35
N LYS A 122 6.50 22.92 2.31
CA LYS A 122 6.17 21.75 3.13
C LYS A 122 7.42 20.91 3.36
N LYS A 123 7.58 20.45 4.60
CA LYS A 123 8.59 19.42 4.91
C LYS A 123 8.25 18.14 4.15
N ASP A 124 9.29 17.49 3.63
CA ASP A 124 9.15 16.20 2.97
C ASP A 124 10.41 15.37 3.21
N ASN A 125 10.29 14.40 4.08
CA ASN A 125 11.35 13.44 4.38
C ASN A 125 11.13 12.09 3.67
N THR A 126 10.17 11.99 2.74
CA THR A 126 9.84 10.71 2.09
C THR A 126 11.00 10.15 1.28
N MET A 127 11.74 11.01 0.56
CA MET A 127 12.94 10.56 -0.17
C MET A 127 14.03 10.08 0.80
N TYR A 128 14.24 10.77 1.91
CA TYR A 128 15.20 10.39 2.93
C TYR A 128 14.86 9.01 3.53
N GLY A 129 13.62 8.80 3.92
CA GLY A 129 13.12 7.51 4.43
C GLY A 129 13.25 6.38 3.40
N ALA A 130 12.95 6.65 2.13
CA ALA A 130 13.14 5.66 1.06
C ALA A 130 14.63 5.29 0.86
N LEU A 131 15.55 6.23 1.05
CA LEU A 131 16.99 5.96 0.99
C LEU A 131 17.46 5.16 2.22
N MET A 132 16.91 5.40 3.41
CA MET A 132 17.18 4.56 4.60
C MET A 132 16.70 3.12 4.35
N LEU A 133 15.52 2.94 3.76
CA LEU A 133 15.01 1.63 3.36
C LEU A 133 15.92 0.98 2.30
N LYS A 134 16.37 1.74 1.29
CA LYS A 134 17.32 1.26 0.26
C LYS A 134 18.64 0.82 0.86
N ALA A 135 19.17 1.59 1.81
CA ALA A 135 20.43 1.31 2.49
C ALA A 135 20.35 0.13 3.49
N GLY A 136 19.14 -0.38 3.78
CA GLY A 136 18.95 -1.45 4.76
C GLY A 136 19.02 -1.00 6.21
N VAL A 137 18.92 0.30 6.48
CA VAL A 137 18.83 0.86 7.84
C VAL A 137 17.44 0.65 8.43
N ALA A 138 16.41 0.66 7.57
CA ALA A 138 15.06 0.23 7.91
C ALA A 138 14.67 -0.98 7.04
N ASP A 139 13.77 -1.82 7.56
CA ASP A 139 13.20 -2.97 6.87
C ASP A 139 11.94 -2.59 6.07
N GLY A 140 11.24 -1.52 6.49
CA GLY A 140 10.03 -1.02 5.86
C GLY A 140 9.87 0.48 6.03
N PHE A 141 8.97 1.05 5.22
CA PHE A 141 8.69 2.48 5.14
C PHE A 141 7.18 2.72 5.20
N VAL A 142 6.76 3.71 5.99
CA VAL A 142 5.37 4.18 6.05
C VAL A 142 5.37 5.71 6.04
N SER A 143 4.54 6.30 5.16
CA SER A 143 4.30 7.74 5.07
C SER A 143 2.95 8.00 4.39
N GLY A 144 2.50 9.26 4.27
CA GLY A 144 1.28 9.64 3.56
C GLY A 144 0.22 10.34 4.42
N ALA A 145 0.44 10.43 5.74
CA ALA A 145 -0.49 11.17 6.63
C ALA A 145 -0.59 12.66 6.25
N CYS A 146 0.50 13.24 5.75
CA CYS A 146 0.61 14.63 5.31
C CYS A 146 0.78 14.79 3.80
N HIS A 147 1.06 13.74 3.05
CA HIS A 147 1.41 13.78 1.63
C HIS A 147 0.34 13.13 0.76
N SER A 148 0.30 13.47 -0.53
CA SER A 148 -0.51 12.71 -1.49
C SER A 148 0.14 11.37 -1.80
N THR A 149 -0.67 10.37 -2.16
CA THR A 149 -0.19 9.05 -2.61
C THR A 149 0.93 9.17 -3.66
N ALA A 150 0.79 10.07 -4.63
CA ALA A 150 1.81 10.29 -5.65
C ALA A 150 3.15 10.78 -5.06
N ASN A 151 3.13 11.62 -4.03
CA ASN A 151 4.35 12.11 -3.39
C ASN A 151 4.99 11.05 -2.49
N THR A 152 4.18 10.24 -1.80
CA THR A 152 4.66 9.11 -0.97
C THR A 152 5.30 8.01 -1.82
N LEU A 153 4.67 7.64 -2.95
CA LEU A 153 5.14 6.52 -3.77
C LEU A 153 6.29 6.89 -4.72
N ARG A 154 6.41 8.18 -5.11
CA ARG A 154 7.46 8.63 -6.04
C ARG A 154 8.88 8.26 -5.58
N PRO A 155 9.30 8.50 -4.32
CA PRO A 155 10.60 8.04 -3.83
C PRO A 155 10.78 6.54 -3.96
N GLY A 156 9.77 5.74 -3.63
CA GLY A 156 9.78 4.29 -3.81
C GLY A 156 10.06 3.89 -5.25
N LEU A 157 9.31 4.44 -6.20
CA LEU A 157 9.50 4.19 -7.64
C LEU A 157 10.88 4.64 -8.14
N GLN A 158 11.43 5.71 -7.58
CA GLN A 158 12.72 6.28 -7.99
C GLN A 158 13.91 5.49 -7.46
N VAL A 159 13.90 5.08 -6.19
CA VAL A 159 15.08 4.51 -5.54
C VAL A 159 14.92 3.06 -5.09
N ILE A 160 13.72 2.59 -4.73
CA ILE A 160 13.44 1.18 -4.38
C ILE A 160 13.16 0.36 -5.61
N LYS A 161 12.32 0.90 -6.52
CA LYS A 161 11.85 0.24 -7.74
C LYS A 161 10.91 -0.94 -7.44
N THR A 162 10.47 -1.62 -8.50
CA THR A 162 9.64 -2.82 -8.40
C THR A 162 10.48 -4.08 -8.17
N THR A 163 9.86 -5.10 -7.63
CA THR A 163 10.44 -6.46 -7.59
C THR A 163 10.78 -6.92 -9.02
N PRO A 164 11.90 -7.60 -9.24
CA PRO A 164 12.24 -8.13 -10.56
C PRO A 164 11.08 -8.97 -11.14
N GLY A 165 10.72 -8.68 -12.40
CA GLY A 165 9.61 -9.33 -13.09
C GLY A 165 8.22 -8.73 -12.80
N VAL A 166 8.09 -7.82 -11.83
CA VAL A 166 6.84 -7.09 -11.53
C VAL A 166 6.85 -5.77 -12.26
N THR A 167 5.83 -5.53 -13.08
CA THR A 167 5.70 -4.30 -13.87
C THR A 167 4.78 -3.26 -13.23
N THR A 168 3.87 -3.72 -12.36
CA THR A 168 2.80 -2.89 -11.80
C THR A 168 2.95 -2.76 -10.29
N VAL A 169 3.08 -1.52 -9.81
CA VAL A 169 2.84 -1.19 -8.40
C VAL A 169 1.35 -1.01 -8.20
N SER A 170 0.79 -1.69 -7.22
CA SER A 170 -0.63 -1.63 -6.89
C SER A 170 -0.86 -1.53 -5.38
N SER A 171 -2.13 -1.51 -4.99
CA SER A 171 -2.50 -1.53 -3.58
C SER A 171 -3.66 -2.47 -3.31
N CYS A 172 -3.79 -2.88 -2.06
CA CYS A 172 -5.02 -3.49 -1.59
C CYS A 172 -5.39 -2.99 -0.19
N PHE A 173 -6.64 -3.22 0.19
CA PHE A 173 -7.09 -3.11 1.58
C PHE A 173 -7.39 -4.49 2.14
N ILE A 174 -6.93 -4.75 3.35
CA ILE A 174 -7.40 -5.88 4.15
C ILE A 174 -8.65 -5.41 4.88
N MET A 175 -9.78 -5.97 4.51
CA MET A 175 -11.09 -5.62 5.04
C MET A 175 -11.46 -6.59 6.15
N VAL A 176 -11.64 -6.09 7.36
CA VAL A 176 -12.02 -6.88 8.53
C VAL A 176 -13.47 -6.61 8.89
N ALA A 177 -14.28 -7.66 8.97
CA ALA A 177 -15.69 -7.56 9.29
C ALA A 177 -15.91 -7.01 10.71
N PRO A 178 -17.03 -6.31 10.97
CA PRO A 178 -17.41 -5.91 12.31
C PRO A 178 -17.66 -7.15 13.21
N ASP A 179 -17.72 -6.94 14.53
CA ASP A 179 -17.88 -8.02 15.53
C ASP A 179 -19.10 -8.91 15.31
N CYS A 180 -20.16 -8.39 14.66
CA CYS A 180 -21.33 -9.19 14.25
C CYS A 180 -21.01 -10.25 13.17
N GLY A 181 -19.79 -10.20 12.61
CA GLY A 181 -19.34 -11.09 11.54
C GLY A 181 -19.96 -10.80 10.18
N ASN A 182 -19.74 -11.73 9.26
CA ASN A 182 -20.33 -11.71 7.94
C ASN A 182 -20.75 -13.12 7.53
N LYS A 183 -21.98 -13.29 7.06
CA LYS A 183 -22.54 -14.63 6.76
C LYS A 183 -21.81 -15.36 5.62
N TYR A 184 -21.13 -14.62 4.73
CA TYR A 184 -20.43 -15.17 3.57
C TYR A 184 -18.92 -15.36 3.80
N LEU A 185 -18.30 -14.54 4.66
CA LEU A 185 -16.87 -14.58 4.96
C LEU A 185 -16.67 -15.16 6.38
N LYS A 186 -16.43 -16.46 6.46
CA LYS A 186 -16.30 -17.19 7.72
C LYS A 186 -15.15 -16.70 8.59
N GLU A 187 -14.02 -16.35 7.96
CA GLU A 187 -12.84 -15.79 8.63
C GLU A 187 -13.03 -14.31 9.01
N GLY A 188 -14.13 -13.67 8.56
CA GLY A 188 -14.38 -12.25 8.78
C GLY A 188 -13.36 -11.31 8.12
N VAL A 189 -12.55 -11.81 7.18
CA VAL A 189 -11.49 -11.04 6.53
C VAL A 189 -11.57 -11.24 5.01
N SER A 190 -11.27 -10.19 4.26
CA SER A 190 -11.15 -10.22 2.79
C SER A 190 -10.10 -9.22 2.31
N VAL A 191 -9.71 -9.34 1.04
CA VAL A 191 -8.77 -8.40 0.39
C VAL A 191 -9.44 -7.74 -0.80
N PHE A 192 -9.35 -6.41 -0.88
CA PHE A 192 -9.89 -5.56 -1.95
C PHE A 192 -8.74 -4.89 -2.70
N GLY A 193 -8.53 -5.20 -3.96
CA GLY A 193 -7.49 -4.65 -4.84
C GLY A 193 -8.03 -4.24 -6.23
N ASP A 194 -7.48 -3.23 -6.86
CA ASP A 194 -6.77 -2.05 -6.40
C ASP A 194 -7.78 -0.95 -6.05
N CYS A 195 -7.56 -0.27 -4.94
CA CYS A 195 -8.50 0.74 -4.48
C CYS A 195 -7.88 2.14 -4.32
N ALA A 196 -6.55 2.32 -4.59
CA ALA A 196 -5.89 3.58 -4.27
C ALA A 196 -4.81 4.05 -5.26
N ILE A 197 -4.27 3.21 -6.14
CA ILE A 197 -3.10 3.56 -6.97
C ILE A 197 -3.44 3.62 -8.47
N ASN A 198 -3.95 2.54 -9.05
CA ASN A 198 -4.18 2.46 -10.50
C ASN A 198 -5.57 2.95 -10.86
N ILE A 199 -5.63 4.10 -11.57
CA ILE A 199 -6.91 4.77 -11.90
C ILE A 199 -7.76 3.91 -12.82
N ASP A 200 -7.20 3.51 -13.95
CA ASP A 200 -7.84 2.63 -14.94
C ASP A 200 -6.79 1.63 -15.46
N PRO A 201 -6.58 0.52 -14.74
CA PRO A 201 -5.57 -0.46 -15.10
C PRO A 201 -5.90 -1.15 -16.43
N THR A 202 -4.85 -1.47 -17.20
CA THR A 202 -4.95 -2.32 -18.37
C THR A 202 -5.27 -3.77 -17.96
N GLU A 203 -5.54 -4.64 -18.93
CA GLU A 203 -5.75 -6.07 -18.66
C GLU A 203 -4.54 -6.75 -18.03
N GLU A 204 -3.33 -6.38 -18.47
CA GLU A 204 -2.07 -6.89 -17.90
C GLU A 204 -1.88 -6.41 -16.46
N GLN A 205 -2.17 -5.13 -16.20
CA GLN A 205 -2.09 -4.56 -14.86
C GLN A 205 -3.12 -5.16 -13.92
N LEU A 206 -4.34 -5.43 -14.39
CA LEU A 206 -5.37 -6.11 -13.59
C LEU A 206 -4.95 -7.54 -13.24
N ALA A 207 -4.30 -8.26 -14.16
CA ALA A 207 -3.76 -9.59 -13.88
C ALA A 207 -2.65 -9.51 -12.81
N ASP A 208 -1.73 -8.55 -12.91
CA ASP A 208 -0.68 -8.33 -11.90
C ASP A 208 -1.28 -7.97 -10.53
N ILE A 209 -2.31 -7.09 -10.50
CA ILE A 209 -3.04 -6.72 -9.27
C ILE A 209 -3.67 -7.95 -8.62
N ALA A 210 -4.29 -8.83 -9.41
CA ALA A 210 -4.93 -10.04 -8.90
C ALA A 210 -3.93 -10.98 -8.22
N ILE A 211 -2.79 -11.23 -8.87
CA ILE A 211 -1.72 -12.10 -8.35
C ILE A 211 -1.10 -11.50 -7.09
N ALA A 212 -0.78 -10.20 -7.10
CA ALA A 212 -0.22 -9.50 -5.94
C ALA A 212 -1.19 -9.45 -4.76
N SER A 213 -2.49 -9.28 -5.02
CA SER A 213 -3.52 -9.26 -3.97
C SER A 213 -3.75 -10.65 -3.37
N ALA A 214 -3.64 -11.71 -4.16
CA ALA A 214 -3.65 -13.09 -3.67
C ALA A 214 -2.46 -13.39 -2.76
N ASP A 215 -1.27 -12.89 -3.12
CA ASP A 215 -0.07 -13.03 -2.29
C ASP A 215 -0.22 -12.30 -0.95
N THR A 216 -0.78 -11.09 -0.95
CA THR A 216 -1.12 -10.35 0.27
C THR A 216 -2.17 -11.09 1.11
N ALA A 217 -3.21 -11.63 0.48
CA ALA A 217 -4.23 -12.42 1.17
C ALA A 217 -3.61 -13.63 1.89
N ARG A 218 -2.70 -14.34 1.24
CA ARG A 218 -2.02 -15.50 1.82
C ARG A 218 -1.03 -15.11 2.91
N LYS A 219 -0.10 -14.20 2.64
CA LYS A 219 1.02 -13.90 3.53
C LYS A 219 0.64 -13.05 4.73
N ILE A 220 -0.22 -12.05 4.51
CA ILE A 220 -0.56 -11.04 5.52
C ILE A 220 -1.92 -11.34 6.16
N ALA A 221 -2.95 -11.55 5.36
CA ALA A 221 -4.29 -11.82 5.87
C ALA A 221 -4.48 -13.27 6.36
N GLY A 222 -3.58 -14.19 6.01
CA GLY A 222 -3.63 -15.60 6.43
C GLY A 222 -4.78 -16.38 5.79
N LEU A 223 -5.22 -15.95 4.61
CA LEU A 223 -6.29 -16.57 3.85
C LEU A 223 -5.74 -17.54 2.80
N GLU A 224 -6.49 -18.59 2.48
CA GLU A 224 -6.30 -19.28 1.20
C GLU A 224 -7.05 -18.46 0.13
N PRO A 225 -6.33 -17.79 -0.80
CA PRO A 225 -6.97 -16.84 -1.69
C PRO A 225 -7.88 -17.50 -2.71
N LYS A 226 -9.12 -17.02 -2.76
CA LYS A 226 -10.10 -17.27 -3.82
C LYS A 226 -10.39 -15.94 -4.48
N VAL A 227 -9.81 -15.72 -5.67
CA VAL A 227 -9.74 -14.41 -6.31
C VAL A 227 -10.87 -14.25 -7.31
N ALA A 228 -11.72 -13.25 -7.09
CA ALA A 228 -12.78 -12.86 -8.00
C ALA A 228 -12.40 -11.61 -8.79
N MET A 229 -12.37 -11.70 -10.10
CA MET A 229 -12.23 -10.55 -11.00
C MET A 229 -13.60 -9.89 -11.19
N LEU A 230 -13.79 -8.70 -10.64
CA LEU A 230 -15.08 -8.05 -10.53
C LEU A 230 -15.49 -7.23 -11.77
N SER A 231 -16.78 -7.28 -12.06
CA SER A 231 -17.44 -6.47 -13.08
C SER A 231 -18.91 -6.26 -12.68
N PHE A 232 -19.63 -5.41 -13.40
CA PHE A 232 -21.11 -5.39 -13.33
C PHE A 232 -21.75 -6.58 -14.09
N SER A 233 -20.95 -7.40 -14.77
CA SER A 233 -21.30 -8.59 -15.55
C SER A 233 -20.85 -9.86 -14.85
N THR A 234 -21.55 -10.96 -15.06
CA THR A 234 -21.13 -12.32 -14.69
C THR A 234 -21.18 -13.21 -15.92
N LYS A 235 -20.03 -13.78 -16.32
CA LYS A 235 -19.89 -14.72 -17.45
C LYS A 235 -20.56 -14.21 -18.74
N GLY A 236 -20.29 -12.94 -19.08
CA GLY A 236 -20.77 -12.33 -20.33
C GLY A 236 -22.17 -11.72 -20.27
N SER A 237 -22.87 -11.76 -19.14
CA SER A 237 -24.25 -11.27 -19.05
C SER A 237 -24.43 -9.78 -19.41
N GLY A 238 -23.38 -8.96 -19.23
CA GLY A 238 -23.37 -7.54 -19.56
C GLY A 238 -22.50 -7.18 -20.78
N ALA A 239 -22.01 -8.16 -21.52
CA ALA A 239 -21.13 -7.94 -22.67
C ALA A 239 -21.93 -7.44 -23.89
N ASP A 240 -21.98 -6.12 -24.05
CA ASP A 240 -22.52 -5.46 -25.25
C ASP A 240 -21.43 -4.53 -25.83
N PRO A 241 -21.00 -4.73 -27.08
CA PRO A 241 -20.03 -3.85 -27.76
C PRO A 241 -20.43 -2.37 -27.76
N LYS A 242 -21.72 -2.05 -27.64
CA LYS A 242 -22.23 -0.67 -27.56
C LYS A 242 -21.87 0.01 -26.23
N ASN A 243 -21.57 -0.75 -25.18
CA ASN A 243 -21.25 -0.25 -23.84
C ASN A 243 -19.75 -0.11 -23.60
N GLY A 244 -18.93 -0.19 -24.64
CA GLY A 244 -17.49 -0.19 -24.53
C GLY A 244 -16.91 -1.55 -24.11
N ASP A 245 -15.59 -1.62 -23.92
CA ASP A 245 -14.85 -2.86 -23.67
C ASP A 245 -14.63 -3.17 -22.17
N THR A 246 -15.48 -2.68 -21.29
CA THR A 246 -15.28 -2.83 -19.83
C THR A 246 -15.36 -4.28 -19.37
N VAL A 247 -16.27 -5.06 -19.94
CA VAL A 247 -16.41 -6.49 -19.62
C VAL A 247 -15.27 -7.28 -20.25
N GLY A 248 -14.98 -7.06 -21.54
CA GLY A 248 -13.92 -7.74 -22.27
C GLY A 248 -12.53 -7.53 -21.63
N LYS A 249 -12.23 -6.31 -21.13
CA LYS A 249 -11.01 -6.05 -20.38
C LYS A 249 -10.86 -6.99 -19.18
N VAL A 250 -11.90 -7.16 -18.38
CA VAL A 250 -11.86 -8.04 -17.19
C VAL A 250 -11.73 -9.52 -17.58
N GLN A 251 -12.42 -9.94 -18.65
CA GLN A 251 -12.32 -11.31 -19.17
C GLN A 251 -10.88 -11.63 -19.63
N ARG A 252 -10.25 -10.74 -20.39
CA ARG A 252 -8.86 -10.91 -20.83
C ARG A 252 -7.88 -10.88 -19.66
N ALA A 253 -8.08 -9.96 -18.70
CA ALA A 253 -7.29 -9.92 -17.45
C ALA A 253 -7.42 -11.24 -16.66
N THR A 254 -8.62 -11.81 -16.59
CA THR A 254 -8.86 -13.11 -15.95
C THR A 254 -8.08 -14.24 -16.64
N ALA A 255 -8.11 -14.28 -17.97
CA ALA A 255 -7.36 -15.25 -18.76
C ALA A 255 -5.85 -15.13 -18.54
N LEU A 256 -5.32 -13.89 -18.60
CA LEU A 256 -3.89 -13.62 -18.35
C LEU A 256 -3.46 -14.00 -16.92
N ALA A 257 -4.27 -13.71 -15.92
CA ALA A 257 -3.97 -14.07 -14.54
C ALA A 257 -3.93 -15.60 -14.35
N LYS A 258 -4.86 -16.35 -14.97
CA LYS A 258 -4.86 -17.81 -14.96
C LYS A 258 -3.63 -18.41 -15.69
N GLU A 259 -3.19 -17.79 -16.77
CA GLU A 259 -1.99 -18.20 -17.49
C GLU A 259 -0.72 -17.98 -16.66
N ARG A 260 -0.61 -16.82 -15.97
CA ARG A 260 0.58 -16.46 -15.18
C ARG A 260 0.65 -17.17 -13.82
N ALA A 261 -0.49 -17.53 -13.24
CA ALA A 261 -0.60 -18.19 -11.95
C ALA A 261 -1.65 -19.31 -11.98
N PRO A 262 -1.36 -20.43 -12.69
CA PRO A 262 -2.32 -21.51 -12.92
C PRO A 262 -2.74 -22.25 -11.64
N GLU A 263 -1.92 -22.17 -10.59
CA GLU A 263 -2.21 -22.76 -9.27
C GLU A 263 -3.18 -21.91 -8.43
N LEU A 264 -3.43 -20.65 -8.82
CA LEU A 264 -4.27 -19.74 -8.07
C LEU A 264 -5.75 -20.02 -8.35
N ALA A 265 -6.53 -20.20 -7.29
CA ALA A 265 -7.99 -20.23 -7.40
C ALA A 265 -8.50 -18.82 -7.79
N LEU A 266 -8.59 -18.57 -9.11
CA LEU A 266 -8.98 -17.29 -9.69
C LEU A 266 -10.01 -17.51 -10.77
N ASP A 267 -11.08 -16.70 -10.75
CA ASP A 267 -12.11 -16.74 -11.80
C ASP A 267 -12.83 -15.37 -11.95
N GLY A 268 -13.57 -15.22 -13.02
CA GLY A 268 -14.30 -14.01 -13.40
C GLY A 268 -14.77 -14.08 -14.85
N GLU A 269 -15.39 -13.03 -15.37
CA GLU A 269 -15.77 -11.82 -14.58
C GLU A 269 -17.04 -12.13 -13.76
N PHE A 270 -17.13 -11.52 -12.57
CA PHE A 270 -18.25 -11.69 -11.67
C PHE A 270 -18.83 -10.37 -11.18
N GLN A 271 -20.13 -10.32 -11.03
CA GLN A 271 -20.77 -9.36 -10.13
C GLN A 271 -20.38 -9.70 -8.68
N PHE A 272 -20.37 -8.69 -7.80
CA PHE A 272 -19.95 -8.87 -6.42
C PHE A 272 -20.81 -9.90 -5.66
N ASP A 273 -22.14 -9.90 -5.87
CA ASP A 273 -23.06 -10.88 -5.30
C ASP A 273 -22.74 -12.31 -5.76
N ALA A 274 -22.47 -12.50 -7.05
CA ALA A 274 -22.08 -13.80 -7.60
C ALA A 274 -20.71 -14.28 -7.08
N ALA A 275 -19.81 -13.34 -6.76
CA ALA A 275 -18.49 -13.68 -6.22
C ALA A 275 -18.55 -14.16 -4.76
N ILE A 276 -19.42 -13.54 -3.92
CA ILE A 276 -19.40 -13.74 -2.46
C ILE A 276 -20.52 -14.65 -1.94
N ALA A 277 -21.71 -14.65 -2.57
CA ALA A 277 -22.89 -15.37 -2.10
C ALA A 277 -23.03 -16.72 -2.80
N PRO A 278 -22.94 -17.88 -2.07
CA PRO A 278 -22.98 -19.22 -2.67
C PRO A 278 -24.23 -19.46 -3.53
N GLU A 279 -25.39 -19.01 -3.06
CA GLU A 279 -26.68 -19.15 -3.77
C GLU A 279 -26.71 -18.40 -5.10
N VAL A 280 -26.00 -17.28 -5.20
CA VAL A 280 -25.91 -16.48 -6.43
C VAL A 280 -24.80 -17.01 -7.33
N GLY A 281 -23.69 -17.43 -6.74
CA GLY A 281 -22.56 -18.04 -7.46
C GLY A 281 -22.96 -19.31 -8.20
N GLU A 282 -23.68 -20.20 -7.53
CA GLU A 282 -24.19 -21.44 -8.15
C GLU A 282 -25.16 -21.16 -9.30
N LEU A 283 -26.03 -20.14 -9.15
CA LEU A 283 -26.97 -19.75 -10.19
C LEU A 283 -26.32 -19.13 -11.42
N LYS A 284 -25.38 -18.18 -11.20
CA LYS A 284 -24.82 -17.35 -12.29
C LYS A 284 -23.52 -17.89 -12.89
N ALA A 285 -22.79 -18.72 -12.16
CA ALA A 285 -21.50 -19.28 -12.59
C ALA A 285 -21.33 -20.73 -12.08
N PRO A 286 -22.23 -21.65 -12.47
CA PRO A 286 -22.19 -23.04 -12.00
C PRO A 286 -20.85 -23.70 -12.33
N GLY A 287 -20.31 -24.47 -11.40
CA GLY A 287 -19.03 -25.17 -11.54
C GLY A 287 -17.78 -24.34 -11.33
N SER A 288 -17.89 -23.02 -11.01
CA SER A 288 -16.75 -22.21 -10.61
C SER A 288 -16.34 -22.53 -9.16
N ALA A 289 -15.04 -22.81 -8.94
CA ALA A 289 -14.50 -23.00 -7.59
C ALA A 289 -14.40 -21.70 -6.76
N VAL A 290 -14.60 -20.55 -7.39
CA VAL A 290 -14.47 -19.22 -6.80
C VAL A 290 -15.82 -18.55 -6.56
N ALA A 291 -16.75 -18.67 -7.50
CA ALA A 291 -18.07 -18.04 -7.38
C ALA A 291 -18.79 -18.48 -6.10
N GLY A 292 -19.30 -17.52 -5.36
CA GLY A 292 -19.97 -17.71 -4.08
C GLY A 292 -19.02 -17.95 -2.89
N HIS A 293 -17.70 -17.99 -3.12
CA HIS A 293 -16.70 -18.33 -2.11
C HIS A 293 -15.47 -17.42 -2.12
N ALA A 294 -15.52 -16.33 -2.89
CA ALA A 294 -14.40 -15.41 -3.00
C ALA A 294 -14.10 -14.69 -1.67
N ASN A 295 -12.83 -14.48 -1.41
CA ASN A 295 -12.32 -13.70 -0.28
C ASN A 295 -11.32 -12.63 -0.71
N THR A 296 -10.96 -12.61 -2.01
CA THR A 296 -10.07 -11.62 -2.62
C THR A 296 -10.77 -11.07 -3.85
N PHE A 297 -11.05 -9.75 -3.83
CA PHE A 297 -11.91 -9.09 -4.82
C PHE A 297 -11.11 -8.05 -5.59
N ILE A 298 -11.02 -8.20 -6.92
CA ILE A 298 -10.26 -7.32 -7.81
C ILE A 298 -11.21 -6.43 -8.59
N PHE A 299 -11.13 -5.14 -8.32
CA PHE A 299 -11.99 -4.12 -8.92
C PHE A 299 -11.47 -3.68 -10.30
N PRO A 300 -12.37 -3.44 -11.28
CA PRO A 300 -11.97 -3.14 -12.66
C PRO A 300 -11.29 -1.78 -12.84
N ASN A 301 -11.46 -0.88 -11.90
CA ASN A 301 -10.85 0.45 -11.85
C ASN A 301 -10.97 1.07 -10.46
N ILE A 302 -10.26 2.20 -10.25
CA ILE A 302 -10.21 2.86 -8.95
C ILE A 302 -11.56 3.40 -8.47
N ASN A 303 -12.46 3.80 -9.39
CA ASN A 303 -13.79 4.29 -8.99
C ASN A 303 -14.56 3.20 -8.27
N ALA A 304 -14.62 2.00 -8.85
CA ALA A 304 -15.29 0.87 -8.23
C ALA A 304 -14.63 0.47 -6.91
N GLY A 305 -13.30 0.32 -6.88
CA GLY A 305 -12.56 -0.10 -5.69
C GLY A 305 -12.61 0.93 -4.57
N ASN A 306 -12.33 2.20 -4.87
CA ASN A 306 -12.28 3.27 -3.86
C ASN A 306 -13.65 3.57 -3.25
N ILE A 307 -14.70 3.61 -4.08
CA ILE A 307 -16.07 3.78 -3.60
C ILE A 307 -16.49 2.55 -2.80
N GLY A 308 -16.23 1.34 -3.32
CA GLY A 308 -16.64 0.08 -2.71
C GLY A 308 -16.10 -0.12 -1.30
N TYR A 309 -14.76 0.02 -1.09
CA TYR A 309 -14.20 -0.15 0.24
C TYR A 309 -14.69 0.91 1.24
N LYS A 310 -14.90 2.17 0.78
CA LYS A 310 -15.41 3.24 1.65
C LYS A 310 -16.85 3.02 2.07
N ILE A 311 -17.69 2.52 1.17
CA ILE A 311 -19.07 2.12 1.51
C ILE A 311 -19.03 1.01 2.57
N ALA A 312 -18.25 -0.05 2.33
CA ALA A 312 -18.10 -1.13 3.31
C ALA A 312 -17.60 -0.61 4.66
N ALA A 313 -16.58 0.25 4.67
CA ALA A 313 -16.02 0.80 5.90
C ALA A 313 -16.99 1.75 6.62
N ARG A 314 -17.58 2.72 5.93
CA ARG A 314 -18.36 3.78 6.56
C ARG A 314 -19.82 3.39 6.85
N MET A 315 -20.44 2.61 5.99
CA MET A 315 -21.83 2.16 6.15
C MET A 315 -21.91 0.75 6.74
N GLY A 316 -20.99 -0.14 6.36
CA GLY A 316 -20.97 -1.53 6.80
C GLY A 316 -20.18 -1.77 8.09
N GLY A 317 -19.49 -0.76 8.63
CA GLY A 317 -18.70 -0.89 9.86
C GLY A 317 -17.43 -1.76 9.72
N TRP A 318 -17.00 -2.02 8.49
CA TRP A 318 -15.77 -2.78 8.24
C TRP A 318 -14.53 -1.95 8.55
N LYS A 319 -13.54 -2.57 9.17
CA LYS A 319 -12.21 -1.96 9.34
C LYS A 319 -11.42 -2.19 8.05
N ALA A 320 -10.92 -1.11 7.44
CA ALA A 320 -10.08 -1.14 6.26
C ALA A 320 -8.63 -0.88 6.67
N ILE A 321 -7.75 -1.89 6.57
CA ILE A 321 -6.32 -1.78 6.86
C ILE A 321 -5.60 -1.58 5.54
N GLY A 322 -4.93 -0.44 5.37
CA GLY A 322 -4.24 -0.08 4.14
C GLY A 322 -4.34 1.42 3.81
N PRO A 323 -3.94 1.82 2.58
CA PRO A 323 -3.60 0.93 1.45
C PRO A 323 -2.28 0.20 1.65
N VAL A 324 -2.30 -1.11 1.48
CA VAL A 324 -1.12 -1.97 1.48
C VAL A 324 -0.54 -1.96 0.08
N CYS A 325 0.64 -1.37 -0.10
CA CYS A 325 1.30 -1.30 -1.39
C CYS A 325 1.94 -2.64 -1.78
N GLN A 326 1.85 -2.96 -3.06
CA GLN A 326 2.28 -4.23 -3.63
C GLN A 326 3.22 -3.98 -4.81
N GLY A 327 4.16 -4.89 -5.05
CA GLY A 327 5.04 -4.84 -6.21
C GLY A 327 6.34 -4.08 -6.02
N PHE A 328 6.56 -3.38 -4.91
CA PHE A 328 7.87 -2.79 -4.60
C PHE A 328 8.90 -3.86 -4.20
N ALA A 329 10.17 -3.62 -4.53
CA ALA A 329 11.27 -4.52 -4.16
C ALA A 329 11.55 -4.57 -2.65
N LYS A 330 11.06 -3.60 -1.88
CA LYS A 330 11.07 -3.54 -0.42
C LYS A 330 9.76 -2.96 0.11
N PRO A 331 9.32 -3.31 1.33
CA PRO A 331 8.06 -2.84 1.90
C PRO A 331 7.97 -1.32 2.02
N LEU A 332 7.04 -0.74 1.29
CA LEU A 332 6.76 0.68 1.31
C LEU A 332 5.25 0.87 1.25
N ASN A 333 4.67 1.50 2.25
CA ASN A 333 3.23 1.71 2.34
C ASN A 333 2.86 3.19 2.45
N ASP A 334 1.72 3.52 1.84
CA ASP A 334 1.08 4.83 1.89
C ASP A 334 0.02 4.88 2.99
N LEU A 335 -0.26 6.06 3.51
CA LEU A 335 -1.34 6.33 4.44
C LEU A 335 -2.39 7.21 3.77
N SER A 336 -3.63 7.05 4.18
CA SER A 336 -4.64 8.06 3.87
C SER A 336 -4.36 9.34 4.66
N ARG A 337 -4.49 10.52 4.04
CA ARG A 337 -4.44 11.81 4.75
C ARG A 337 -5.51 11.95 5.85
N GLY A 338 -6.57 11.16 5.75
CA GLY A 338 -7.62 11.07 6.76
C GLY A 338 -7.45 9.93 7.76
N CYS A 339 -6.27 9.29 7.84
CA CYS A 339 -6.02 8.20 8.76
C CYS A 339 -6.03 8.67 10.22
N ASN A 340 -6.37 7.75 11.10
CA ASN A 340 -6.22 7.90 12.55
C ASN A 340 -4.98 7.15 13.07
N VAL A 341 -4.71 7.25 14.36
CA VAL A 341 -3.54 6.63 15.01
C VAL A 341 -3.55 5.11 14.86
N ASP A 342 -4.69 4.46 15.08
CA ASP A 342 -4.81 3.00 14.96
C ASP A 342 -4.55 2.50 13.55
N GLU A 343 -5.02 3.24 12.52
CA GLU A 343 -4.77 2.91 11.11
C GLU A 343 -3.27 3.01 10.78
N ILE A 344 -2.54 3.98 11.37
CA ILE A 344 -1.09 4.08 11.22
C ILE A 344 -0.39 2.90 11.90
N VAL A 345 -0.77 2.56 13.13
CA VAL A 345 -0.23 1.40 13.89
C VAL A 345 -0.43 0.11 13.12
N ASP A 346 -1.62 -0.12 12.57
CA ASP A 346 -1.93 -1.32 11.78
C ASP A 346 -1.15 -1.36 10.47
N THR A 347 -0.95 -0.20 9.81
CA THR A 347 -0.12 -0.12 8.59
C THR A 347 1.35 -0.43 8.90
N VAL A 348 1.87 0.02 10.05
CA VAL A 348 3.22 -0.34 10.52
C VAL A 348 3.32 -1.85 10.74
N ALA A 349 2.31 -2.47 11.36
CA ALA A 349 2.27 -3.91 11.59
C ALA A 349 2.27 -4.69 10.27
N VAL A 350 1.45 -4.28 9.29
CA VAL A 350 1.45 -4.87 7.94
C VAL A 350 2.81 -4.72 7.27
N THR A 351 3.41 -3.53 7.35
CA THR A 351 4.73 -3.25 6.75
C THR A 351 5.82 -4.14 7.34
N ALA A 352 5.76 -4.39 8.66
CA ALA A 352 6.69 -5.30 9.33
C ALA A 352 6.52 -6.75 8.88
N LEU A 353 5.31 -7.17 8.49
CA LEU A 353 5.05 -8.52 7.97
C LEU A 353 5.39 -8.67 6.48
N GLN A 354 5.45 -7.58 5.72
CA GLN A 354 5.94 -7.57 4.35
C GLN A 354 7.48 -7.65 4.28
N ALA A 355 8.17 -7.23 5.35
CA ALA A 355 9.63 -7.16 5.47
C ALA A 355 10.25 -8.50 5.88
#